data_5d3ff311d87d2b08730802734dfd9246
#
_entry.id   5d3ff311d87d2b08730802734dfd9246
#
_cell.length_a   1.000
_cell.length_b   1.000
_cell.length_c   1.000
_cell.angle_alpha   90.00
_cell.angle_beta   90.00
_cell.angle_gamma   90.00
#
_symmetry.space_group_name_H-M   'P 1'
#
loop_
_entity.id
_entity.type
_entity.pdbx_description
1 polymer ?
#
loop_
_entity_poly.entity_id
_entity_poly.type
_entity_poly.pdbx_seq_one_letter_code
_entity_poly.pdbx_strand_id
1 'polypeptide(L)'
;EIAFKQKQKQMKEGELAQIVIGNWFGWEDLGVGHSSGLDCRKKDMSIIMEIKNKWNTCNSGSQKALFDKLSEYKKNNPKTRCVWAIVNPKPDCKNLYDTINYNGVEIEKIQGKELFKLVFNVGNIDYSTQIINIIMNYISKY
;
A
#
# COMPACT_ATOMS: atom_id res chain seq x y z
N GLU A 1 -5.14 8.42 -27.98
CA GLU A 1 -5.65 9.36 -26.98
C GLU A 1 -6.38 8.67 -25.82
N ILE A 2 -7.28 7.74 -26.13
CA ILE A 2 -8.01 7.01 -25.07
C ILE A 2 -7.06 6.20 -24.21
N ALA A 3 -6.13 5.48 -24.82
CA ALA A 3 -5.13 4.70 -24.08
C ALA A 3 -4.23 5.57 -23.20
N PHE A 4 -3.85 6.76 -23.69
CA PHE A 4 -3.05 7.73 -22.95
C PHE A 4 -3.81 8.27 -21.73
N LYS A 5 -5.08 8.64 -21.93
CA LYS A 5 -5.93 9.13 -20.84
C LYS A 5 -6.18 8.06 -19.78
N GLN A 6 -6.37 6.81 -20.18
CA GLN A 6 -6.52 5.68 -19.26
C GLN A 6 -5.24 5.46 -18.47
N LYS A 7 -4.08 5.57 -19.10
CA LYS A 7 -2.79 5.43 -18.44
C LYS A 7 -2.56 6.55 -17.42
N GLN A 8 -2.90 7.80 -17.78
CA GLN A 8 -2.84 8.92 -16.86
C GLN A 8 -3.77 8.72 -15.66
N LYS A 9 -4.99 8.22 -15.90
CA LYS A 9 -5.95 7.92 -14.83
C LYS A 9 -5.38 6.88 -13.86
N GLN A 10 -4.80 5.79 -14.38
CA GLN A 10 -4.20 4.76 -13.55
C GLN A 10 -3.05 5.28 -12.70
N MET A 11 -2.20 6.15 -13.27
CA MET A 11 -1.10 6.77 -12.54
C MET A 11 -1.62 7.67 -11.43
N LYS A 12 -2.65 8.48 -11.71
CA LYS A 12 -3.27 9.35 -10.71
C LYS A 12 -3.93 8.56 -9.59
N GLU A 13 -4.56 7.43 -9.92
CA GLU A 13 -5.16 6.54 -8.92
C GLU A 13 -4.12 6.02 -7.95
N GLY A 14 -2.98 5.54 -8.45
CA GLY A 14 -1.88 5.06 -7.63
C GLY A 14 -1.29 6.16 -6.77
N GLU A 15 -1.04 7.33 -7.36
CA GLU A 15 -0.53 8.50 -6.65
C GLU A 15 -1.48 8.96 -5.56
N LEU A 16 -2.79 8.99 -5.84
CA LEU A 16 -3.78 9.45 -4.88
C LEU A 16 -3.79 8.58 -3.63
N ALA A 17 -3.81 7.26 -3.80
CA ALA A 17 -3.80 6.35 -2.67
C ALA A 17 -2.55 6.54 -1.81
N GLN A 18 -1.38 6.66 -2.43
CA GLN A 18 -0.13 6.90 -1.72
C GLN A 18 -0.14 8.25 -0.99
N ILE A 19 -0.65 9.30 -1.65
CA ILE A 19 -0.75 10.64 -1.06
C ILE A 19 -1.68 10.61 0.16
N VAL A 20 -2.85 10.00 0.04
CA VAL A 20 -3.81 9.92 1.14
C VAL A 20 -3.22 9.14 2.32
N ILE A 21 -2.65 7.98 2.07
CA ILE A 21 -2.07 7.15 3.13
C ILE A 21 -0.83 7.82 3.75
N GLY A 22 0.07 8.32 2.91
CA GLY A 22 1.31 8.93 3.38
C GLY A 22 1.11 10.25 4.13
N ASN A 23 -0.03 10.92 3.93
CA ASN A 23 -0.37 12.15 4.63
C ASN A 23 -1.46 11.97 5.67
N TRP A 24 -1.88 10.75 5.92
CA TRP A 24 -2.86 10.46 6.94
C TRP A 24 -2.27 10.67 8.34
N PHE A 25 -3.14 10.91 9.29
CA PHE A 25 -2.77 11.19 10.67
C PHE A 25 -1.88 10.07 11.24
N GLY A 26 -0.67 10.42 11.63
CA GLY A 26 0.31 9.46 12.16
C GLY A 26 1.15 8.74 11.11
N TRP A 27 0.99 9.06 9.83
CA TRP A 27 1.77 8.49 8.74
C TRP A 27 2.67 9.51 8.06
N GLU A 28 3.69 9.04 7.33
CA GLU A 28 4.58 9.91 6.55
C GLU A 28 4.83 9.27 5.17
N ASP A 29 4.87 10.13 4.15
CA ASP A 29 5.28 9.76 2.80
C ASP A 29 6.81 9.82 2.77
N LEU A 30 7.45 8.72 2.36
CA LEU A 30 8.91 8.63 2.34
C LEU A 30 9.50 9.24 1.07
N GLY A 31 8.69 9.41 0.03
CA GLY A 31 9.11 10.03 -1.22
C GLY A 31 10.06 9.20 -2.05
N VAL A 32 10.33 9.68 -3.26
CA VAL A 32 11.26 9.06 -4.20
C VAL A 32 12.68 9.24 -3.68
N GLY A 33 13.48 8.17 -3.70
CA GLY A 33 14.88 8.23 -3.29
C GLY A 33 15.13 8.00 -1.80
N HIS A 34 14.10 7.65 -1.02
CA HIS A 34 14.32 7.24 0.37
C HIS A 34 15.20 6.00 0.42
N SER A 35 16.08 5.91 1.43
CA SER A 35 17.05 4.81 1.55
C SER A 35 16.42 3.42 1.60
N SER A 36 15.19 3.30 2.13
CA SER A 36 14.47 2.03 2.16
C SER A 36 13.95 1.59 0.79
N GLY A 37 13.74 2.53 -0.13
CA GLY A 37 13.07 2.30 -1.40
C GLY A 37 11.58 2.03 -1.27
N LEU A 38 10.98 2.31 -0.11
CA LEU A 38 9.57 2.03 0.18
C LEU A 38 8.75 3.34 0.19
N ASP A 39 7.41 3.22 0.16
CA ASP A 39 6.54 4.35 -0.15
C ASP A 39 6.15 5.19 1.07
N CYS A 40 5.70 4.56 2.14
CA CYS A 40 5.25 5.29 3.33
C CYS A 40 5.45 4.49 4.60
N ARG A 41 5.38 5.20 5.73
CA ARG A 41 5.68 4.62 7.04
C ARG A 41 4.83 5.30 8.10
N LYS A 42 4.41 4.53 9.10
CA LYS A 42 3.82 5.12 10.31
C LYS A 42 4.92 5.83 11.10
N LYS A 43 4.61 7.03 11.61
CA LYS A 43 5.61 7.89 12.27
C LYS A 43 6.21 7.25 13.53
N ASP A 44 5.47 6.35 14.18
CA ASP A 44 5.96 5.62 15.36
C ASP A 44 6.87 4.44 14.99
N MET A 45 7.19 4.26 13.71
CA MET A 45 8.05 3.19 13.17
C MET A 45 7.45 1.79 13.27
N SER A 46 6.18 1.65 13.59
CA SER A 46 5.56 0.32 13.75
C SER A 46 5.21 -0.37 12.43
N ILE A 47 4.99 0.41 11.36
CA ILE A 47 4.58 -0.13 10.06
C ILE A 47 5.28 0.64 8.94
N ILE A 48 5.81 -0.07 7.95
CA ILE A 48 6.30 0.49 6.69
C ILE A 48 5.67 -0.28 5.55
N MET A 49 5.38 0.39 4.45
CA MET A 49 4.71 -0.28 3.34
C MET A 49 5.14 0.20 1.97
N GLU A 50 5.08 -0.72 1.01
CA GLU A 50 5.11 -0.46 -0.42
C GLU A 50 3.68 -0.58 -0.93
N ILE A 51 3.21 0.45 -1.64
CA ILE A 51 1.82 0.53 -2.08
C ILE A 51 1.73 0.26 -3.57
N LYS A 52 0.86 -0.65 -3.95
CA LYS A 52 0.51 -0.94 -5.34
C LYS A 52 -0.97 -0.67 -5.56
N ASN A 53 -1.29 -0.05 -6.69
CA ASN A 53 -2.68 0.30 -7.00
C ASN A 53 -3.55 -0.94 -7.22
N LYS A 54 -3.03 -1.92 -7.98
CA LYS A 54 -3.81 -3.11 -8.36
C LYS A 54 -3.04 -4.40 -8.08
N TRP A 55 -3.79 -5.47 -7.87
CA TRP A 55 -3.26 -6.81 -7.58
C TRP A 55 -2.34 -7.37 -8.68
N ASN A 56 -2.52 -6.93 -9.93
CA ASN A 56 -1.80 -7.47 -11.10
C ASN A 56 -0.69 -6.55 -11.60
N THR A 57 -0.23 -5.59 -10.80
CA THR A 57 0.83 -4.65 -11.22
C THR A 57 2.24 -5.18 -11.04
N CYS A 58 2.41 -6.27 -10.30
CA CYS A 58 3.71 -6.89 -10.08
C CYS A 58 3.84 -8.18 -10.87
N ASN A 59 4.79 -8.22 -11.83
CA ASN A 59 5.23 -9.49 -12.41
C ASN A 59 6.22 -10.17 -11.45
N SER A 60 6.75 -11.35 -11.81
CA SER A 60 7.64 -12.11 -10.94
C SER A 60 8.92 -11.36 -10.57
N GLY A 61 9.48 -10.60 -11.52
CA GLY A 61 10.71 -9.82 -11.29
C GLY A 61 10.48 -8.65 -10.35
N SER A 62 9.42 -7.87 -10.56
CA SER A 62 9.09 -6.74 -9.69
C SER A 62 8.61 -7.21 -8.32
N GLN A 63 7.95 -8.35 -8.23
CA GLN A 63 7.58 -8.96 -6.95
C GLN A 63 8.81 -9.36 -6.14
N LYS A 64 9.80 -9.97 -6.81
CA LYS A 64 11.07 -10.32 -6.15
C LYS A 64 11.77 -9.07 -5.61
N ALA A 65 11.86 -8.01 -6.41
CA ALA A 65 12.48 -6.76 -5.98
C ALA A 65 11.76 -6.15 -4.78
N LEU A 66 10.43 -6.20 -4.78
CA LEU A 66 9.59 -5.74 -3.67
C LEU A 66 9.87 -6.54 -2.39
N PHE A 67 9.91 -7.86 -2.51
CA PHE A 67 10.16 -8.75 -1.37
C PHE A 67 11.57 -8.56 -0.82
N ASP A 68 12.55 -8.34 -1.71
CA ASP A 68 13.93 -8.06 -1.29
C ASP A 68 13.99 -6.77 -0.44
N LYS A 69 13.33 -5.71 -0.88
CA LYS A 69 13.27 -4.45 -0.13
C LYS A 69 12.60 -4.60 1.24
N LEU A 70 11.45 -5.25 1.27
CA LEU A 70 10.69 -5.44 2.50
C LEU A 70 11.44 -6.35 3.48
N SER A 71 12.03 -7.44 2.99
CA SER A 71 12.76 -8.37 3.84
C SER A 71 14.04 -7.75 4.40
N GLU A 72 14.74 -6.95 3.61
CA GLU A 72 15.92 -6.23 4.08
C GLU A 72 15.56 -5.25 5.20
N TYR A 73 14.50 -4.49 5.00
CA TYR A 73 14.02 -3.57 6.03
C TYR A 73 13.64 -4.30 7.31
N LYS A 74 12.93 -5.44 7.17
CA LYS A 74 12.52 -6.25 8.32
C LYS A 74 13.71 -6.80 9.09
N LYS A 75 14.76 -7.24 8.40
CA LYS A 75 15.98 -7.72 9.06
C LYS A 75 16.65 -6.65 9.88
N ASN A 76 16.69 -5.42 9.37
CA ASN A 76 17.31 -4.29 10.07
C ASN A 76 16.38 -3.67 11.12
N ASN A 77 15.07 -3.92 11.05
CA ASN A 77 14.06 -3.36 11.94
C ASN A 77 13.05 -4.44 12.33
N PRO A 78 13.45 -5.42 13.17
CA PRO A 78 12.61 -6.61 13.40
C PRO A 78 11.25 -6.35 14.02
N LYS A 79 11.09 -5.21 14.70
CA LYS A 79 9.83 -4.83 15.34
C LYS A 79 8.87 -4.09 14.41
N THR A 80 9.33 -3.69 13.23
CA THR A 80 8.50 -2.99 12.25
C THR A 80 7.76 -4.00 11.39
N ARG A 81 6.45 -3.81 11.25
CA ARG A 81 5.65 -4.59 10.29
C ARG A 81 5.96 -4.08 8.89
N CYS A 82 6.34 -4.99 7.99
CA CYS A 82 6.67 -4.66 6.60
C CYS A 82 5.58 -5.18 5.69
N VAL A 83 4.90 -4.28 4.99
CA VAL A 83 3.63 -4.55 4.33
C VAL A 83 3.70 -4.29 2.83
N TRP A 84 3.29 -5.27 2.05
CA TRP A 84 2.91 -5.09 0.65
C TRP A 84 1.42 -4.74 0.62
N ALA A 85 1.14 -3.49 0.33
CA ALA A 85 -0.22 -2.94 0.34
C ALA A 85 -0.78 -2.88 -1.07
N ILE A 86 -1.96 -3.45 -1.27
CA ILE A 86 -2.67 -3.42 -2.56
C ILE A 86 -4.00 -2.70 -2.37
N VAL A 87 -4.17 -1.57 -3.07
CA VAL A 87 -5.37 -0.75 -2.94
C VAL A 87 -6.59 -1.46 -3.53
N ASN A 88 -6.44 -2.01 -4.74
CA ASN A 88 -7.52 -2.69 -5.46
C ASN A 88 -7.20 -4.17 -5.61
N PRO A 89 -7.76 -5.04 -4.75
CA PRO A 89 -7.50 -6.47 -4.83
C PRO A 89 -8.17 -7.10 -6.05
N LYS A 90 -7.79 -8.33 -6.36
CA LYS A 90 -8.44 -9.13 -7.39
C LYS A 90 -9.94 -9.23 -7.08
N PRO A 91 -10.83 -9.07 -8.09
CA PRO A 91 -12.25 -9.30 -7.88
C PRO A 91 -12.49 -10.67 -7.22
N ASP A 92 -13.40 -10.69 -6.24
CA ASP A 92 -13.74 -11.89 -5.46
C ASP A 92 -12.62 -12.46 -4.60
N CYS A 93 -11.58 -11.67 -4.35
CA CYS A 93 -10.52 -12.06 -3.42
C CYS A 93 -11.10 -12.19 -2.01
N LYS A 94 -11.02 -13.39 -1.44
CA LYS A 94 -11.57 -13.67 -0.11
C LYS A 94 -10.58 -13.43 1.01
N ASN A 95 -9.29 -13.56 0.72
CA ASN A 95 -8.24 -13.39 1.70
C ASN A 95 -7.51 -12.06 1.47
N LEU A 96 -7.95 -11.02 2.16
CA LEU A 96 -7.39 -9.67 2.04
C LEU A 96 -6.20 -9.42 2.98
N TYR A 97 -5.89 -10.38 3.84
CA TYR A 97 -4.74 -10.31 4.75
C TYR A 97 -3.99 -11.63 4.70
N ASP A 98 -2.71 -11.59 4.38
CA ASP A 98 -1.87 -12.78 4.31
C ASP A 98 -0.47 -12.47 4.81
N THR A 99 0.25 -13.50 5.22
CA THR A 99 1.64 -13.40 5.61
C THR A 99 2.49 -14.25 4.67
N ILE A 100 3.68 -13.74 4.35
CA ILE A 100 4.62 -14.37 3.44
C ILE A 100 5.96 -14.51 4.14
N ASN A 101 6.48 -15.73 4.21
CA ASN A 101 7.83 -15.95 4.71
C ASN A 101 8.80 -15.85 3.53
N TYR A 102 9.69 -14.86 3.58
CA TYR A 102 10.67 -14.61 2.53
C TYR A 102 12.03 -14.41 3.15
N ASN A 103 13.01 -15.21 2.75
CA ASN A 103 14.38 -15.17 3.28
C ASN A 103 14.44 -15.20 4.82
N GLY A 104 13.55 -15.97 5.43
CA GLY A 104 13.51 -16.16 6.87
C GLY A 104 12.84 -15.07 7.67
N VAL A 105 12.22 -14.07 7.00
CA VAL A 105 11.46 -13.01 7.67
C VAL A 105 10.03 -12.99 7.19
N GLU A 106 9.13 -12.50 8.03
CA GLU A 106 7.71 -12.42 7.73
C GLU A 106 7.37 -11.06 7.14
N ILE A 107 6.72 -11.09 5.97
CA ILE A 107 6.18 -9.93 5.27
C ILE A 107 4.67 -10.08 5.25
N GLU A 108 3.94 -8.98 5.37
CA GLU A 108 2.48 -8.99 5.32
C GLU A 108 2.00 -8.49 3.97
N LYS A 109 0.96 -9.14 3.43
CA LYS A 109 0.24 -8.68 2.23
C LYS A 109 -1.15 -8.28 2.65
N ILE A 110 -1.47 -6.99 2.55
CA ILE A 110 -2.73 -6.44 3.03
C ILE A 110 -3.42 -5.70 1.89
N GLN A 111 -4.70 -5.99 1.64
CA GLN A 111 -5.40 -5.54 0.45
C GLN A 111 -6.76 -4.91 0.78
N GLY A 112 -7.16 -3.96 -0.06
CA GLY A 112 -8.50 -3.40 -0.10
C GLY A 112 -8.96 -2.87 1.26
N LYS A 113 -10.12 -3.34 1.71
CA LYS A 113 -10.72 -2.85 2.95
C LYS A 113 -9.87 -3.13 4.18
N GLU A 114 -9.10 -4.21 4.20
CA GLU A 114 -8.21 -4.49 5.33
C GLU A 114 -7.05 -3.49 5.38
N LEU A 115 -6.54 -3.06 4.23
CA LEU A 115 -5.54 -2.01 4.15
C LEU A 115 -6.10 -0.69 4.70
N PHE A 116 -7.30 -0.33 4.29
CA PHE A 116 -7.91 0.93 4.71
C PHE A 116 -8.25 0.92 6.21
N LYS A 117 -8.69 -0.20 6.75
CA LYS A 117 -8.87 -0.34 8.19
C LYS A 117 -7.58 -0.14 8.96
N LEU A 118 -6.48 -0.71 8.46
CA LEU A 118 -5.18 -0.59 9.11
C LEU A 118 -4.74 0.87 9.20
N VAL A 119 -4.92 1.64 8.11
CA VAL A 119 -4.43 3.02 8.03
C VAL A 119 -5.37 4.01 8.69
N PHE A 120 -6.68 3.88 8.45
CA PHE A 120 -7.66 4.93 8.77
C PHE A 120 -8.51 4.66 10.00
N ASN A 121 -8.31 3.52 10.66
CA ASN A 121 -9.02 3.21 11.89
C ASN A 121 -8.40 4.02 13.04
N VAL A 122 -9.12 5.07 13.48
CA VAL A 122 -8.65 5.97 14.53
C VAL A 122 -9.57 5.82 15.74
N GLY A 123 -9.03 5.27 16.83
CA GLY A 123 -9.79 5.02 18.05
C GLY A 123 -10.92 4.04 17.81
N ASN A 124 -12.15 4.42 18.22
CA ASN A 124 -13.32 3.58 18.05
C ASN A 124 -14.10 3.85 16.75
N ILE A 125 -13.58 4.74 15.90
CA ILE A 125 -14.26 5.14 14.66
C ILE A 125 -13.46 4.62 13.48
N ASP A 126 -14.13 3.84 12.61
CA ASP A 126 -13.55 3.33 11.38
C ASP A 126 -14.03 4.19 10.21
N TYR A 127 -13.10 4.99 9.66
CA TYR A 127 -13.38 5.86 8.51
C TYR A 127 -13.09 5.21 7.16
N SER A 128 -12.74 3.93 7.14
CA SER A 128 -12.28 3.26 5.92
C SER A 128 -13.31 3.33 4.78
N THR A 129 -14.60 3.12 5.07
CA THR A 129 -15.65 3.16 4.05
C THR A 129 -15.78 4.56 3.44
N GLN A 130 -15.77 5.60 4.27
CA GLN A 130 -15.87 6.99 3.81
C GLN A 130 -14.69 7.36 2.91
N ILE A 131 -13.50 6.95 3.28
CA ILE A 131 -12.28 7.26 2.52
C ILE A 131 -12.23 6.50 1.20
N ILE A 132 -12.63 5.23 1.19
CA ILE A 132 -12.77 4.46 -0.04
C ILE A 132 -13.72 5.18 -1.00
N ASN A 133 -14.88 5.62 -0.50
CA ASN A 133 -15.86 6.33 -1.32
C ASN A 133 -15.31 7.64 -1.86
N ILE A 134 -14.54 8.39 -1.06
CA ILE A 134 -13.91 9.63 -1.51
C ILE A 134 -12.91 9.36 -2.62
N ILE A 135 -12.06 8.36 -2.45
CA ILE A 135 -11.06 7.98 -3.45
C ILE A 135 -11.74 7.52 -4.75
N MET A 136 -12.75 6.67 -4.64
CA MET A 136 -13.47 6.16 -5.82
C MET A 136 -14.21 7.28 -6.55
N ASN A 137 -14.81 8.23 -5.82
CA ASN A 137 -15.46 9.39 -6.43
C ASN A 137 -14.45 10.30 -7.14
N TYR A 138 -13.28 10.50 -6.54
CA TYR A 138 -12.21 11.27 -7.18
C TYR A 138 -11.76 10.61 -8.48
N ILE A 139 -11.52 9.30 -8.45
CA ILE A 139 -11.09 8.51 -9.60
C ILE A 139 -12.12 8.58 -10.73
N SER A 140 -13.41 8.51 -10.42
CA SER A 140 -14.49 8.50 -11.42
C SER A 140 -14.61 9.82 -12.20
N LYS A 141 -14.04 10.91 -11.69
CA LYS A 141 -14.04 12.23 -12.36
C LYS A 141 -12.95 12.38 -13.42
N TYR A 142 -12.02 11.46 -13.47
CA TYR A 142 -10.90 11.49 -14.41
C TYR A 142 -10.97 10.26 -15.30
#